data_d0713e95c1ddd736c1eca4a6a82354db
#
_entry.id   d0713e95c1ddd736c1eca4a6a82354db
#
_cell.length_a   1.000
_cell.length_b   1.000
_cell.length_c   1.000
_cell.angle_alpha   90.00
_cell.angle_beta   90.00
_cell.angle_gamma   90.00
#
_symmetry.space_group_name_H-M   'P 1'
#
loop_
_entity.id
_entity.type
_entity.pdbx_description
1 polymer ?
#
loop_
_entity_poly.entity_id
_entity_poly.type
_entity_poly.pdbx_seq_one_letter_code
_entity_poly.pdbx_strand_id
1 'polypeptide(L)'
;MRFALTRRGAGRAAFVVSVALGLTACSAGTGTGNPAATRAPRSSTTTTSTSSTTTTTSTTTTTTTLPPAAALHPLAVPGPLAPFDAVPAPGEGAWVPAGRNVGGEPAVYETDLVPPGGTAAAGIAWMDTKLLSARLYSGSKSPGGGPYLFTAPVLPAQAATLVAAFNGGFLMKDARGGYYTEGRTVDPLVPGSASLVIATDGSVTVGAWGSDVTMTPTVAAVRQNLVLLVAGGQPTIAAANPDWRAWGNTCAATTCSASVPGIEYQWRSGVGVTADGALVYVAGPSLDPLQLAQLLARAGTVRGMELDINPYWPVFATYAPVPGAVAAPANGSSLHPSSVQGPATFFTSSWARDFVTMSARAVPAPTAPG
;
A
#
# COMPACT_ATOMS: atom_id res chain seq x y z
N MET A 1 -17.42 -42.51 -49.63
CA MET A 1 -18.45 -42.55 -48.56
C MET A 1 -18.41 -41.21 -47.82
N ARG A 2 -19.40 -40.32 -48.13
CA ARG A 2 -19.46 -38.95 -47.55
C ARG A 2 -20.37 -38.99 -46.33
N PHE A 3 -19.87 -38.54 -45.15
CA PHE A 3 -20.72 -38.24 -43.99
C PHE A 3 -20.80 -36.73 -43.76
N ALA A 4 -22.04 -36.25 -43.79
CA ALA A 4 -22.40 -34.87 -43.51
C ALA A 4 -22.53 -34.68 -41.98
N LEU A 5 -21.89 -33.64 -41.43
CA LEU A 5 -22.10 -33.19 -40.05
C LEU A 5 -23.09 -32.01 -40.03
N THR A 6 -24.22 -32.27 -39.42
CA THR A 6 -25.26 -31.26 -39.10
C THR A 6 -24.82 -30.39 -37.90
N ARG A 7 -24.83 -29.08 -38.12
CA ARG A 7 -24.72 -28.05 -37.06
C ARG A 7 -26.02 -28.02 -36.24
N ARG A 8 -25.90 -28.20 -34.91
CA ARG A 8 -26.95 -27.79 -33.94
C ARG A 8 -26.54 -26.50 -33.28
N GLY A 9 -27.42 -25.48 -33.36
CA GLY A 9 -27.26 -24.17 -32.74
C GLY A 9 -27.49 -24.25 -31.24
N ALA A 10 -26.63 -23.55 -30.46
CA ALA A 10 -26.78 -23.35 -29.04
C ALA A 10 -27.47 -21.99 -28.79
N GLY A 11 -28.67 -22.06 -28.21
CA GLY A 11 -29.42 -20.87 -27.80
C GLY A 11 -28.76 -20.17 -26.59
N ARG A 12 -28.68 -18.84 -26.67
CA ARG A 12 -28.32 -17.97 -25.57
C ARG A 12 -29.51 -17.82 -24.63
N ALA A 13 -29.38 -18.26 -23.39
CA ALA A 13 -30.28 -17.90 -22.30
C ALA A 13 -29.76 -16.63 -21.62
N ALA A 14 -30.52 -15.54 -21.73
CA ALA A 14 -30.29 -14.31 -20.99
C ALA A 14 -30.93 -14.43 -19.59
N PHE A 15 -30.14 -14.37 -18.53
CA PHE A 15 -30.66 -14.24 -17.17
C PHE A 15 -30.83 -12.77 -16.85
N VAL A 16 -32.08 -12.34 -16.67
CA VAL A 16 -32.42 -11.02 -16.12
C VAL A 16 -32.53 -11.17 -14.60
N VAL A 17 -31.66 -10.53 -13.86
CA VAL A 17 -31.77 -10.42 -12.41
C VAL A 17 -32.45 -9.10 -12.07
N SER A 18 -33.71 -9.17 -11.62
CA SER A 18 -34.45 -8.03 -11.09
C SER A 18 -34.08 -7.82 -9.62
N VAL A 19 -33.52 -6.65 -9.32
CA VAL A 19 -33.29 -6.21 -7.93
C VAL A 19 -34.50 -5.38 -7.52
N ALA A 20 -35.27 -5.85 -6.55
CA ALA A 20 -36.33 -5.09 -5.90
C ALA A 20 -35.74 -4.21 -4.81
N LEU A 21 -35.91 -2.88 -4.94
CA LEU A 21 -35.66 -1.91 -3.86
C LEU A 21 -36.87 -1.90 -2.93
N GLY A 22 -36.66 -2.33 -1.68
CA GLY A 22 -37.59 -2.10 -0.58
C GLY A 22 -37.30 -0.76 0.10
N LEU A 23 -38.19 0.21 -0.08
CA LEU A 23 -38.25 1.45 0.66
C LEU A 23 -39.07 1.22 1.96
N THR A 24 -38.42 1.33 3.12
CA THR A 24 -39.14 1.42 4.40
C THR A 24 -39.02 2.84 4.92
N ALA A 25 -40.11 3.56 4.89
CA ALA A 25 -40.30 4.85 5.55
C ALA A 25 -40.65 4.62 7.02
N CYS A 26 -39.98 5.29 7.94
CA CYS A 26 -40.41 5.46 9.32
C CYS A 26 -40.57 6.93 9.65
N SER A 27 -41.74 7.23 10.16
CA SER A 27 -42.34 8.50 10.44
C SER A 27 -41.72 9.25 11.63
N ALA A 28 -41.88 10.57 11.56
CA ALA A 28 -41.53 11.57 12.55
C ALA A 28 -42.36 11.48 13.86
N GLY A 29 -41.66 11.64 14.97
CA GLY A 29 -42.27 11.95 16.28
C GLY A 29 -41.94 13.37 16.70
N THR A 30 -42.93 14.21 16.76
CA THR A 30 -42.88 15.58 17.29
C THR A 30 -42.91 15.56 18.80
N GLY A 31 -41.95 16.24 19.46
CA GLY A 31 -41.96 16.53 20.88
C GLY A 31 -41.58 17.98 21.11
N THR A 32 -42.62 18.77 21.44
CA THR A 32 -42.54 20.17 21.84
C THR A 32 -42.08 20.32 23.28
N GLY A 33 -41.19 21.27 23.56
CA GLY A 33 -40.85 21.69 24.91
C GLY A 33 -39.91 22.88 24.93
N ASN A 34 -40.46 24.06 25.12
CA ASN A 34 -39.78 25.35 25.35
C ASN A 34 -40.14 25.85 26.76
N PRO A 35 -39.59 26.96 27.26
CA PRO A 35 -38.21 27.34 27.56
C PRO A 35 -38.02 27.77 29.04
N ALA A 36 -36.82 27.99 29.48
CA ALA A 36 -36.59 28.83 30.69
C ALA A 36 -35.36 29.74 30.44
N ALA A 37 -35.65 31.01 30.43
CA ALA A 37 -34.68 32.09 30.41
C ALA A 37 -34.00 32.24 31.78
N THR A 38 -32.70 32.38 31.84
CA THR A 38 -32.00 32.85 33.03
C THR A 38 -30.99 33.94 32.67
N ARG A 39 -31.19 35.02 33.32
CA ARG A 39 -30.66 36.39 33.35
C ARG A 39 -29.15 36.44 33.59
N ALA A 40 -28.44 37.26 32.82
CA ALA A 40 -27.02 37.61 33.01
C ALA A 40 -26.84 38.61 34.18
N PRO A 41 -25.73 38.56 34.92
CA PRO A 41 -25.30 39.66 35.78
C PRO A 41 -24.42 40.64 35.04
N ARG A 42 -24.68 41.93 35.29
CA ARG A 42 -23.86 43.07 34.86
C ARG A 42 -22.53 43.07 35.64
N SER A 43 -21.41 43.21 34.94
CA SER A 43 -20.12 43.58 35.55
C SER A 43 -19.81 45.04 35.32
N SER A 44 -19.52 45.72 36.38
CA SER A 44 -19.11 47.12 36.46
C SER A 44 -17.67 47.30 35.99
N THR A 45 -17.47 48.31 35.15
CA THR A 45 -16.16 48.74 34.62
C THR A 45 -15.43 49.53 35.70
N THR A 46 -14.25 49.11 36.09
CA THR A 46 -13.28 49.91 36.87
C THR A 46 -12.11 50.23 35.91
N THR A 47 -11.97 51.54 35.62
CA THR A 47 -10.88 52.04 34.75
C THR A 47 -9.66 52.29 35.65
N THR A 48 -8.60 51.49 35.45
CA THR A 48 -7.30 51.74 36.06
C THR A 48 -6.32 52.20 34.96
N SER A 49 -5.88 53.41 35.03
CA SER A 49 -4.83 53.98 34.16
C SER A 49 -3.48 53.38 34.57
N THR A 50 -2.82 52.66 33.68
CA THR A 50 -1.45 52.21 33.87
C THR A 50 -0.54 52.87 32.86
N SER A 51 0.45 53.60 33.34
CA SER A 51 1.50 54.26 32.52
C SER A 51 2.36 53.18 31.85
N SER A 52 2.46 53.25 30.53
CA SER A 52 3.29 52.35 29.73
C SER A 52 4.73 52.86 29.71
N THR A 53 5.64 52.14 30.34
CA THR A 53 7.10 52.29 30.14
C THR A 53 7.49 51.39 28.94
N THR A 54 7.87 52.03 27.84
CA THR A 54 8.33 51.32 26.63
C THR A 54 9.75 50.81 26.84
N THR A 55 9.89 49.52 27.11
CA THR A 55 11.18 48.83 27.10
C THR A 55 11.41 48.28 25.68
N THR A 56 12.35 48.86 24.96
CA THR A 56 12.77 48.35 23.63
C THR A 56 13.58 47.09 23.83
N THR A 57 12.97 45.94 23.64
CA THR A 57 13.66 44.66 23.62
C THR A 57 14.17 44.40 22.20
N SER A 58 15.49 44.51 21.99
CA SER A 58 16.12 44.08 20.76
C SER A 58 16.05 42.56 20.64
N THR A 59 15.17 42.05 19.78
CA THR A 59 15.08 40.64 19.44
C THR A 59 16.19 40.31 18.44
N THR A 60 17.28 39.71 18.93
CA THR A 60 18.29 39.09 18.05
C THR A 60 17.66 37.82 17.42
N THR A 61 17.26 37.92 16.18
CA THR A 61 16.78 36.77 15.39
C THR A 61 18.00 35.90 15.07
N THR A 62 18.23 34.87 15.85
CA THR A 62 19.18 33.81 15.49
C THR A 62 18.59 33.00 14.35
N THR A 63 19.02 33.29 13.13
CA THR A 63 18.68 32.47 11.96
C THR A 63 19.40 31.14 12.12
N THR A 64 18.72 30.13 12.63
CA THR A 64 19.21 28.75 12.61
C THR A 64 19.22 28.30 11.16
N THR A 65 20.37 28.37 10.52
CA THR A 65 20.59 27.77 9.20
C THR A 65 20.42 26.26 9.37
N LEU A 66 19.35 25.68 8.82
CA LEU A 66 19.22 24.23 8.70
C LEU A 66 20.45 23.72 7.93
N PRO A 67 21.06 22.60 8.38
CA PRO A 67 22.15 22.01 7.61
C PRO A 67 21.66 21.73 6.20
N PRO A 68 22.54 21.92 5.17
CA PRO A 68 22.18 21.65 3.79
C PRO A 68 21.61 20.23 3.71
N ALA A 69 20.45 20.07 3.07
CA ALA A 69 19.85 18.77 2.88
C ALA A 69 20.87 17.87 2.17
N ALA A 70 21.14 16.71 2.73
CA ALA A 70 22.10 15.78 2.17
C ALA A 70 21.66 15.41 0.73
N ALA A 71 22.59 15.40 -0.21
CA ALA A 71 22.32 14.99 -1.59
C ALA A 71 21.65 13.61 -1.59
N LEU A 72 20.64 13.44 -2.44
CA LEU A 72 20.04 12.12 -2.65
C LEU A 72 21.07 11.22 -3.32
N HIS A 73 21.34 10.08 -2.74
CA HIS A 73 22.22 9.05 -3.31
C HIS A 73 21.38 7.84 -3.68
N PRO A 74 20.98 7.68 -4.95
CA PRO A 74 20.19 6.55 -5.41
C PRO A 74 20.84 5.21 -5.08
N LEU A 75 20.02 4.20 -4.87
CA LEU A 75 20.47 2.82 -4.82
C LEU A 75 20.92 2.36 -6.23
N ALA A 76 21.82 1.41 -6.28
CA ALA A 76 22.16 0.78 -7.55
C ALA A 76 20.97 -0.01 -8.09
N VAL A 77 20.57 0.25 -9.33
CA VAL A 77 19.52 -0.52 -9.98
C VAL A 77 20.00 -1.97 -10.12
N PRO A 78 19.20 -2.98 -9.73
CA PRO A 78 19.60 -4.37 -9.85
C PRO A 78 19.77 -4.78 -11.33
N GLY A 79 20.66 -5.73 -11.58
CA GLY A 79 20.75 -6.37 -12.90
C GLY A 79 19.45 -7.09 -13.26
N PRO A 80 19.25 -7.44 -14.54
CA PRO A 80 18.09 -8.21 -14.97
C PRO A 80 17.89 -9.47 -14.14
N LEU A 81 16.64 -9.79 -13.81
CA LEU A 81 16.32 -11.00 -13.07
C LEU A 81 16.44 -12.23 -13.99
N ALA A 82 17.09 -13.26 -13.51
CA ALA A 82 17.14 -14.51 -14.23
C ALA A 82 15.75 -15.18 -14.22
N PRO A 83 15.15 -15.48 -15.37
CA PRO A 83 13.91 -16.25 -15.45
C PRO A 83 14.02 -17.61 -14.75
N PHE A 84 12.90 -18.18 -14.36
CA PHE A 84 12.86 -19.53 -13.78
C PHE A 84 12.89 -20.61 -14.86
N ASP A 85 12.33 -20.33 -16.02
CA ASP A 85 12.25 -21.26 -17.13
C ASP A 85 13.48 -21.15 -18.07
N ALA A 86 13.80 -22.27 -18.73
CA ALA A 86 14.91 -22.33 -19.68
C ALA A 86 14.65 -21.52 -20.98
N VAL A 87 13.39 -21.27 -21.30
CA VAL A 87 12.96 -20.47 -22.46
C VAL A 87 12.05 -19.35 -21.98
N PRO A 88 12.65 -18.21 -21.61
CA PRO A 88 11.89 -17.07 -21.10
C PRO A 88 11.06 -16.38 -22.19
N ALA A 89 10.02 -15.68 -21.78
CA ALA A 89 9.30 -14.76 -22.65
C ALA A 89 10.22 -13.56 -23.04
N PRO A 90 10.00 -12.94 -24.22
CA PRO A 90 10.75 -11.76 -24.61
C PRO A 90 10.59 -10.63 -23.58
N GLY A 91 11.70 -10.13 -23.02
CA GLY A 91 11.73 -9.07 -22.02
C GLY A 91 11.53 -9.52 -20.57
N GLU A 92 11.23 -10.77 -20.32
CA GLU A 92 11.08 -11.32 -18.97
C GLU A 92 12.34 -11.08 -18.12
N GLY A 93 12.15 -10.51 -16.93
CA GLY A 93 13.22 -10.16 -16.00
C GLY A 93 13.97 -8.86 -16.33
N ALA A 94 13.70 -8.21 -17.45
CA ALA A 94 14.33 -6.94 -17.82
C ALA A 94 13.64 -5.76 -17.11
N TRP A 95 14.40 -4.94 -16.40
CA TRP A 95 13.87 -3.77 -15.69
C TRP A 95 13.56 -2.61 -16.63
N VAL A 96 12.36 -2.04 -16.49
CA VAL A 96 11.90 -0.87 -17.23
C VAL A 96 11.56 0.24 -16.22
N PRO A 97 12.09 1.48 -16.40
CA PRO A 97 11.72 2.60 -15.54
C PRO A 97 10.22 2.89 -15.60
N ALA A 98 9.62 3.20 -14.44
CA ALA A 98 8.19 3.48 -14.31
C ALA A 98 7.92 4.67 -13.38
N GLY A 99 6.78 5.35 -13.58
CA GLY A 99 6.42 6.52 -12.80
C GLY A 99 7.27 7.76 -13.11
N ARG A 100 7.15 8.77 -12.26
CA ARG A 100 7.91 10.02 -12.39
C ARG A 100 9.33 9.87 -11.86
N ASN A 101 10.26 10.59 -12.45
CA ASN A 101 11.62 10.71 -11.92
C ASN A 101 11.67 11.55 -10.64
N VAL A 102 12.65 11.26 -9.80
CA VAL A 102 12.97 12.00 -8.57
C VAL A 102 14.41 12.51 -8.66
N GLY A 103 14.59 13.83 -8.65
CA GLY A 103 15.93 14.41 -8.83
C GLY A 103 16.55 14.14 -10.20
N GLY A 104 15.74 13.82 -11.21
CA GLY A 104 16.21 13.44 -12.55
C GLY A 104 16.36 11.94 -12.77
N GLU A 105 16.36 11.14 -11.70
CA GLU A 105 16.58 9.69 -11.74
C GLU A 105 15.26 8.92 -11.62
N PRO A 106 15.09 7.79 -12.34
CA PRO A 106 13.99 6.87 -12.11
C PRO A 106 14.07 6.28 -10.70
N ALA A 107 12.94 6.32 -9.98
CA ALA A 107 12.84 5.82 -8.61
C ALA A 107 12.10 4.50 -8.49
N VAL A 108 11.46 4.04 -9.58
CA VAL A 108 10.74 2.78 -9.68
C VAL A 108 11.13 2.11 -10.98
N TYR A 109 11.34 0.80 -10.91
CA TYR A 109 11.55 -0.07 -12.07
C TYR A 109 10.60 -1.25 -12.00
N GLU A 110 10.03 -1.61 -13.12
CA GLU A 110 9.07 -2.72 -13.25
C GLU A 110 9.61 -3.80 -14.16
N THR A 111 9.25 -5.03 -13.88
CA THR A 111 9.50 -6.20 -14.72
C THR A 111 8.43 -7.26 -14.45
N ASP A 112 8.47 -8.37 -15.15
CA ASP A 112 7.64 -9.54 -14.90
C ASP A 112 8.46 -10.81 -14.91
N LEU A 113 7.99 -11.84 -14.19
CA LEU A 113 8.54 -13.20 -14.19
C LEU A 113 7.41 -14.23 -14.11
N VAL A 114 7.55 -15.32 -14.83
CA VAL A 114 6.73 -16.51 -14.64
C VAL A 114 7.31 -17.31 -13.45
N PRO A 115 6.52 -17.60 -12.40
CA PRO A 115 7.01 -18.36 -11.26
C PRO A 115 7.26 -19.84 -11.63
N PRO A 116 8.07 -20.59 -10.85
CA PRO A 116 8.32 -22.00 -11.11
C PRO A 116 7.02 -22.80 -11.20
N GLY A 117 6.82 -23.52 -12.30
CA GLY A 117 5.62 -24.29 -12.55
C GLY A 117 4.35 -23.45 -12.79
N GLY A 118 4.48 -22.14 -12.87
CA GLY A 118 3.39 -21.23 -13.18
C GLY A 118 3.10 -21.15 -14.69
N THR A 119 1.93 -20.61 -15.02
CA THR A 119 1.47 -20.43 -16.41
C THR A 119 1.23 -18.95 -16.76
N ALA A 120 1.33 -18.05 -15.78
CA ALA A 120 1.11 -16.63 -15.93
C ALA A 120 2.24 -15.85 -15.26
N ALA A 121 2.67 -14.77 -15.89
CA ALA A 121 3.66 -13.88 -15.32
C ALA A 121 3.06 -13.10 -14.12
N ALA A 122 3.91 -12.78 -13.15
CA ALA A 122 3.63 -11.84 -12.06
C ALA A 122 4.46 -10.57 -12.29
N GLY A 123 3.85 -9.42 -12.07
CA GLY A 123 4.53 -8.14 -12.10
C GLY A 123 5.37 -7.92 -10.86
N ILE A 124 6.55 -7.35 -11.03
CA ILE A 124 7.52 -7.03 -9.97
C ILE A 124 7.90 -5.56 -10.10
N ALA A 125 7.77 -4.81 -9.01
CA ALA A 125 8.23 -3.43 -8.94
C ALA A 125 9.35 -3.31 -7.89
N TRP A 126 10.48 -2.78 -8.30
CA TRP A 126 11.59 -2.40 -7.43
C TRP A 126 11.55 -0.89 -7.21
N MET A 127 11.66 -0.44 -5.95
CA MET A 127 11.51 0.95 -5.54
C MET A 127 12.72 1.41 -4.74
N ASP A 128 13.34 2.49 -5.18
CA ASP A 128 14.47 3.13 -4.51
C ASP A 128 14.01 3.91 -3.27
N THR A 129 14.26 3.37 -2.09
CA THR A 129 13.88 4.00 -0.80
C THR A 129 14.78 5.19 -0.41
N LYS A 130 15.88 5.43 -1.13
CA LYS A 130 16.70 6.65 -0.98
C LYS A 130 16.09 7.82 -1.73
N LEU A 131 15.38 7.54 -2.81
CA LEU A 131 14.64 8.55 -3.59
C LEU A 131 13.18 8.67 -3.12
N LEU A 132 12.62 7.64 -2.49
CA LEU A 132 11.22 7.57 -2.09
C LEU A 132 11.04 7.52 -0.57
N SER A 133 9.95 8.10 -0.11
CA SER A 133 9.46 7.99 1.26
C SER A 133 8.11 7.29 1.29
N ALA A 134 8.00 6.30 2.17
CA ALA A 134 6.77 5.52 2.37
C ALA A 134 5.81 6.21 3.36
N ARG A 135 4.50 6.00 3.16
CA ARG A 135 3.46 6.38 4.13
C ARG A 135 2.30 5.40 4.08
N LEU A 136 1.84 4.98 5.26
CA LEU A 136 0.66 4.14 5.41
C LEU A 136 -0.61 4.99 5.42
N TYR A 137 -1.58 4.60 4.59
CA TYR A 137 -2.92 5.16 4.53
C TYR A 137 -3.93 4.14 5.01
N SER A 138 -4.82 4.55 5.88
CA SER A 138 -5.94 3.72 6.33
C SER A 138 -7.07 3.74 5.31
N GLY A 139 -7.71 2.61 5.08
CA GLY A 139 -8.90 2.53 4.24
C GLY A 139 -10.18 2.90 4.96
N SER A 140 -11.28 2.98 4.23
CA SER A 140 -12.60 3.34 4.79
C SER A 140 -13.19 2.27 5.72
N LYS A 141 -12.70 1.02 5.66
CA LYS A 141 -13.14 -0.11 6.51
C LYS A 141 -12.01 -0.77 7.29
N SER A 142 -10.80 -0.83 6.76
CA SER A 142 -9.64 -1.42 7.40
C SER A 142 -8.56 -0.36 7.61
N PRO A 143 -8.01 -0.22 8.82
CA PRO A 143 -8.16 -1.11 9.98
C PRO A 143 -9.43 -0.86 10.82
N GLY A 144 -10.23 0.17 10.55
CA GLY A 144 -11.25 0.68 11.45
C GLY A 144 -10.66 1.69 12.44
N GLY A 145 -11.45 2.14 13.43
CA GLY A 145 -10.94 3.00 14.51
C GLY A 145 -10.55 4.44 14.12
N GLY A 146 -11.04 4.95 12.97
CA GLY A 146 -10.80 6.34 12.54
C GLY A 146 -11.36 7.40 13.52
N PRO A 147 -11.20 8.68 13.22
CA PRO A 147 -10.66 9.22 11.97
C PRO A 147 -9.14 9.11 11.86
N TYR A 148 -8.63 9.20 10.61
CA TYR A 148 -7.22 9.22 10.28
C TYR A 148 -6.86 10.46 9.47
N LEU A 149 -5.66 10.97 9.68
CA LEU A 149 -5.09 12.06 8.88
C LEU A 149 -4.75 11.55 7.46
N PHE A 150 -4.18 10.32 7.39
CA PHE A 150 -3.84 9.68 6.12
C PHE A 150 -4.83 8.55 5.82
N THR A 151 -5.79 8.88 4.97
CA THR A 151 -6.83 7.97 4.50
C THR A 151 -7.17 8.27 3.04
N ALA A 152 -7.86 7.34 2.36
CA ALA A 152 -8.36 7.57 1.00
C ALA A 152 -9.43 8.69 0.98
N PRO A 153 -9.44 9.52 -0.08
CA PRO A 153 -8.55 9.54 -1.24
C PRO A 153 -7.22 10.24 -0.94
N VAL A 154 -6.17 9.93 -1.74
CA VAL A 154 -4.96 10.74 -1.75
C VAL A 154 -5.31 12.16 -2.16
N LEU A 155 -5.01 13.13 -1.27
CA LEU A 155 -5.36 14.53 -1.50
C LEU A 155 -4.37 15.22 -2.45
N PRO A 156 -4.76 16.34 -3.11
CA PRO A 156 -3.90 17.04 -4.07
C PRO A 156 -2.50 17.41 -3.53
N ALA A 157 -2.41 17.82 -2.27
CA ALA A 157 -1.14 18.14 -1.64
C ALA A 157 -0.19 16.93 -1.53
N GLN A 158 -0.73 15.74 -1.26
CA GLN A 158 0.02 14.48 -1.23
C GLN A 158 0.31 13.95 -2.63
N ALA A 159 -0.63 14.15 -3.56
CA ALA A 159 -0.47 13.77 -4.97
C ALA A 159 0.66 14.53 -5.69
N ALA A 160 1.05 15.69 -5.18
CA ALA A 160 2.13 16.49 -5.76
C ALA A 160 3.49 15.73 -5.80
N THR A 161 3.74 14.87 -4.83
CA THR A 161 4.98 14.09 -4.72
C THR A 161 4.79 12.59 -4.95
N LEU A 162 3.57 12.10 -5.15
CA LEU A 162 3.29 10.69 -5.33
C LEU A 162 3.96 10.13 -6.58
N VAL A 163 4.67 9.01 -6.42
CA VAL A 163 5.36 8.26 -7.48
C VAL A 163 4.70 6.92 -7.70
N ALA A 164 4.43 6.19 -6.61
CA ALA A 164 3.75 4.89 -6.66
C ALA A 164 2.85 4.70 -5.44
N ALA A 165 1.90 3.76 -5.56
CA ALA A 165 1.09 3.29 -4.45
C ALA A 165 0.71 1.83 -4.64
N PHE A 166 0.56 1.10 -3.52
CA PHE A 166 0.18 -0.31 -3.53
C PHE A 166 -0.69 -0.69 -2.33
N ASN A 167 -1.47 -1.76 -2.49
CA ASN A 167 -2.38 -2.25 -1.46
C ASN A 167 -1.65 -2.64 -0.17
N GLY A 168 -2.32 -2.50 0.96
CA GLY A 168 -1.93 -3.07 2.24
C GLY A 168 -2.28 -4.55 2.36
N GLY A 169 -2.44 -5.03 3.59
CA GLY A 169 -2.72 -6.44 3.89
C GLY A 169 -4.20 -6.79 3.94
N PHE A 170 -4.48 -7.98 4.48
CA PHE A 170 -5.84 -8.48 4.71
C PHE A 170 -6.66 -7.55 5.61
N LEU A 171 -7.97 -7.77 5.67
CA LEU A 171 -8.77 -7.21 6.76
C LEU A 171 -8.15 -7.61 8.11
N MET A 172 -8.18 -6.70 9.10
CA MET A 172 -7.50 -6.94 10.38
C MET A 172 -7.93 -8.25 11.06
N LYS A 173 -9.19 -8.63 10.95
CA LYS A 173 -9.71 -9.91 11.47
C LYS A 173 -9.03 -11.16 10.87
N ASP A 174 -8.46 -11.04 9.66
CA ASP A 174 -7.83 -12.14 8.91
C ASP A 174 -6.30 -12.01 8.87
N ALA A 175 -5.76 -10.82 9.18
CA ALA A 175 -4.33 -10.50 9.12
C ALA A 175 -3.48 -11.23 10.18
N ARG A 176 -4.09 -11.69 11.27
CA ARG A 176 -3.41 -12.32 12.43
C ARG A 176 -2.28 -11.47 12.98
N GLY A 177 -2.41 -10.16 12.92
CA GLY A 177 -1.41 -9.20 13.31
C GLY A 177 -2.04 -7.85 13.61
N GLY A 178 -1.24 -6.89 14.07
CA GLY A 178 -1.69 -5.60 14.52
C GLY A 178 -1.51 -4.46 13.51
N TYR A 179 -1.88 -3.28 13.97
CA TYR A 179 -1.82 -2.03 13.20
C TYR A 179 -1.47 -0.86 14.10
N TYR A 180 -0.41 -0.15 13.76
CA TYR A 180 0.01 1.08 14.43
C TYR A 180 0.16 2.20 13.40
N THR A 181 -0.42 3.36 13.66
CA THR A 181 -0.29 4.55 12.81
C THR A 181 -0.65 5.80 13.59
N GLU A 182 -0.11 6.95 13.18
CA GLU A 182 -0.44 8.26 13.74
C GLU A 182 -0.31 8.32 15.27
N GLY A 183 0.75 7.68 15.81
CA GLY A 183 1.06 7.67 17.24
C GLY A 183 0.19 6.75 18.10
N ARG A 184 -0.67 5.92 17.51
CA ARG A 184 -1.59 5.03 18.25
C ARG A 184 -1.58 3.59 17.75
N THR A 185 -1.69 2.65 18.66
CA THR A 185 -1.98 1.24 18.36
C THR A 185 -3.48 1.11 18.10
N VAL A 186 -3.83 0.78 16.85
CA VAL A 186 -5.23 0.55 16.43
C VAL A 186 -5.63 -0.88 16.74
N ASP A 187 -4.76 -1.84 16.35
CA ASP A 187 -4.83 -3.24 16.75
C ASP A 187 -3.50 -3.65 17.39
N PRO A 188 -3.49 -4.46 18.46
CA PRO A 188 -2.26 -4.88 19.15
C PRO A 188 -1.25 -5.53 18.21
N LEU A 189 0.01 -5.12 18.31
CA LEU A 189 1.10 -5.72 17.53
C LEU A 189 1.46 -7.09 18.10
N VAL A 190 1.54 -8.10 17.22
CA VAL A 190 1.71 -9.50 17.55
C VAL A 190 3.18 -9.90 17.34
N PRO A 191 3.86 -10.43 18.36
CA PRO A 191 5.23 -10.98 18.21
C PRO A 191 5.28 -12.09 17.15
N GLY A 192 6.34 -12.09 16.34
CA GLY A 192 6.55 -13.05 15.26
C GLY A 192 5.79 -12.75 13.97
N SER A 193 4.78 -11.86 13.99
CA SER A 193 4.05 -11.48 12.76
C SER A 193 4.95 -10.69 11.81
N ALA A 194 4.80 -10.99 10.51
CA ALA A 194 5.45 -10.20 9.46
C ALA A 194 4.92 -8.77 9.47
N SER A 195 5.83 -7.82 9.47
CA SER A 195 5.56 -6.42 9.72
C SER A 195 6.22 -5.54 8.66
N LEU A 196 5.42 -4.77 7.94
CA LEU A 196 5.89 -3.61 7.19
C LEU A 196 5.99 -2.44 8.18
N VAL A 197 7.19 -1.93 8.40
CA VAL A 197 7.49 -0.86 9.36
C VAL A 197 7.94 0.38 8.61
N ILE A 198 7.28 1.50 8.84
CA ILE A 198 7.59 2.79 8.25
C ILE A 198 8.06 3.73 9.36
N ALA A 199 9.21 4.36 9.17
CA ALA A 199 9.77 5.32 10.10
C ALA A 199 9.28 6.76 9.83
N THR A 200 9.52 7.66 10.75
CA THR A 200 9.12 9.08 10.68
C THR A 200 9.76 9.84 9.51
N ASP A 201 10.93 9.39 9.04
CA ASP A 201 11.60 9.92 7.84
C ASP A 201 11.09 9.30 6.53
N GLY A 202 10.11 8.39 6.62
CA GLY A 202 9.55 7.65 5.48
C GLY A 202 10.42 6.49 5.00
N SER A 203 11.49 6.14 5.70
CA SER A 203 12.19 4.87 5.44
C SER A 203 11.29 3.69 5.80
N VAL A 204 11.46 2.57 5.08
CA VAL A 204 10.58 1.41 5.20
C VAL A 204 11.39 0.13 5.23
N THR A 205 10.93 -0.84 6.03
CA THR A 205 11.53 -2.18 6.13
C THR A 205 10.46 -3.24 6.38
N VAL A 206 10.83 -4.50 6.20
CA VAL A 206 10.01 -5.67 6.49
C VAL A 206 10.76 -6.58 7.47
N GLY A 207 10.06 -7.14 8.46
CA GLY A 207 10.67 -8.08 9.41
C GLY A 207 9.64 -8.74 10.32
N ALA A 208 10.04 -9.79 11.02
CA ALA A 208 9.23 -10.40 12.08
C ALA A 208 9.26 -9.50 13.33
N TRP A 209 8.08 -9.19 13.86
CA TRP A 209 7.95 -8.30 15.02
C TRP A 209 8.55 -8.92 16.29
N GLY A 210 9.36 -8.13 16.98
CA GLY A 210 10.01 -8.54 18.22
C GLY A 210 11.37 -9.22 18.03
N SER A 211 11.71 -9.67 16.81
CA SER A 211 13.02 -10.25 16.49
C SER A 211 13.79 -9.41 15.47
N ASP A 212 13.21 -9.15 14.29
CA ASP A 212 13.88 -8.38 13.23
C ASP A 212 13.61 -6.88 13.37
N VAL A 213 12.40 -6.53 13.80
CA VAL A 213 11.92 -5.16 13.98
C VAL A 213 11.18 -5.02 15.29
N THR A 214 11.30 -3.85 15.93
CA THR A 214 10.66 -3.54 17.21
C THR A 214 10.15 -2.10 17.22
N MET A 215 9.34 -1.75 18.24
CA MET A 215 8.92 -0.37 18.44
C MET A 215 10.12 0.48 18.86
N THR A 216 10.32 1.58 18.14
CA THR A 216 11.31 2.63 18.47
C THR A 216 10.66 4.00 18.37
N PRO A 217 11.25 5.07 18.92
CA PRO A 217 10.72 6.43 18.80
C PRO A 217 10.60 6.93 17.34
N THR A 218 11.31 6.29 16.42
CA THR A 218 11.27 6.64 14.99
C THR A 218 10.21 5.88 14.20
N VAL A 219 9.49 4.91 14.79
CA VAL A 219 8.41 4.19 14.10
C VAL A 219 7.20 5.09 13.96
N ALA A 220 6.80 5.36 12.72
CA ALA A 220 5.60 6.12 12.37
C ALA A 220 4.39 5.23 12.11
N ALA A 221 4.61 4.06 11.50
CA ALA A 221 3.54 3.11 11.21
C ALA A 221 4.05 1.66 11.18
N VAL A 222 3.17 0.72 11.55
CA VAL A 222 3.39 -0.72 11.42
C VAL A 222 2.12 -1.37 10.86
N ARG A 223 2.27 -2.15 9.80
CA ARG A 223 1.22 -2.98 9.22
C ARG A 223 1.65 -4.44 9.26
N GLN A 224 1.00 -5.24 10.09
CA GLN A 224 1.29 -6.66 10.21
C GLN A 224 0.35 -7.51 9.34
N ASN A 225 0.86 -8.59 8.78
CA ASN A 225 0.07 -9.57 8.03
C ASN A 225 0.74 -10.93 8.07
N LEU A 226 0.11 -11.90 8.73
CA LEU A 226 0.57 -13.29 8.83
C LEU A 226 2.02 -13.41 9.36
N VAL A 227 2.84 -14.25 8.71
CA VAL A 227 4.26 -14.48 9.00
C VAL A 227 5.11 -14.19 7.77
N LEU A 228 6.44 -14.17 7.92
CA LEU A 228 7.33 -13.94 6.79
C LEU A 228 7.22 -15.03 5.73
N LEU A 229 7.14 -14.61 4.47
CA LEU A 229 7.28 -15.46 3.28
C LEU A 229 8.75 -15.74 2.96
N VAL A 230 9.60 -14.71 3.12
CA VAL A 230 11.03 -14.76 2.84
C VAL A 230 11.79 -14.36 4.10
N ALA A 231 12.81 -15.14 4.45
CA ALA A 231 13.76 -14.84 5.51
C ALA A 231 15.17 -15.24 5.07
N GLY A 232 16.16 -14.39 5.31
CA GLY A 232 17.54 -14.61 4.87
C GLY A 232 17.68 -14.81 3.34
N GLY A 233 16.81 -14.20 2.56
CA GLY A 233 16.82 -14.30 1.08
C GLY A 233 16.24 -15.60 0.52
N GLN A 234 15.59 -16.40 1.36
CA GLN A 234 15.02 -17.69 0.94
C GLN A 234 13.54 -17.79 1.36
N PRO A 235 12.70 -18.53 0.61
CA PRO A 235 11.36 -18.88 1.06
C PRO A 235 11.40 -19.57 2.41
N THR A 236 10.49 -19.19 3.30
CA THR A 236 10.38 -19.79 4.64
C THR A 236 9.74 -21.16 4.58
N ILE A 237 9.94 -21.99 5.62
CA ILE A 237 9.24 -23.27 5.79
C ILE A 237 7.73 -23.06 5.80
N ALA A 238 7.25 -21.94 6.39
CA ALA A 238 5.84 -21.60 6.39
C ALA A 238 5.30 -21.36 4.98
N ALA A 239 6.05 -20.68 4.10
CA ALA A 239 5.65 -20.47 2.71
C ALA A 239 5.61 -21.78 1.91
N ALA A 240 6.52 -22.70 2.20
CA ALA A 240 6.59 -24.02 1.57
C ALA A 240 5.57 -25.04 2.12
N ASN A 241 4.86 -24.70 3.21
CA ASN A 241 3.86 -25.57 3.81
C ASN A 241 2.64 -25.69 2.87
N PRO A 242 2.15 -26.89 2.55
CA PRO A 242 0.98 -27.10 1.70
C PRO A 242 -0.35 -26.62 2.33
N ASP A 243 -0.37 -26.20 3.58
CA ASP A 243 -1.56 -25.57 4.20
C ASP A 243 -1.76 -24.14 3.71
N TRP A 244 -2.17 -24.00 2.46
CA TRP A 244 -2.48 -22.72 1.82
C TRP A 244 -3.59 -21.93 2.56
N ARG A 245 -4.40 -22.57 3.43
CA ARG A 245 -5.41 -21.87 4.25
C ARG A 245 -4.78 -20.94 5.28
N ALA A 246 -3.57 -21.26 5.74
CA ALA A 246 -2.82 -20.37 6.62
C ALA A 246 -2.51 -19.03 5.97
N TRP A 247 -2.54 -18.94 4.64
CA TRP A 247 -2.22 -17.79 3.80
C TRP A 247 -3.47 -17.10 3.24
N GLY A 248 -4.55 -17.06 4.03
CA GLY A 248 -5.71 -16.22 3.77
C GLY A 248 -6.68 -16.72 2.69
N ASN A 249 -6.46 -17.88 2.11
CA ASN A 249 -7.41 -18.44 1.16
C ASN A 249 -8.66 -18.95 1.90
N THR A 250 -9.45 -18.01 2.39
CA THR A 250 -10.71 -18.28 3.08
C THR A 250 -11.82 -18.53 2.07
N CYS A 251 -11.87 -19.72 1.59
CA CYS A 251 -13.15 -20.24 1.15
C CYS A 251 -14.03 -20.42 2.38
N ALA A 252 -15.28 -19.97 2.35
CA ALA A 252 -16.24 -20.36 3.35
C ALA A 252 -16.23 -21.90 3.46
N ALA A 253 -16.18 -22.41 4.68
CA ALA A 253 -15.98 -23.84 4.99
C ALA A 253 -16.94 -24.79 4.25
N THR A 254 -18.03 -24.27 3.69
CA THR A 254 -19.05 -25.01 2.94
C THR A 254 -18.80 -25.08 1.43
N THR A 255 -17.89 -24.23 0.86
CA THR A 255 -17.71 -24.12 -0.60
C THR A 255 -16.32 -24.51 -1.10
N CYS A 256 -15.36 -24.68 -0.20
CA CYS A 256 -14.01 -25.10 -0.55
C CYS A 256 -13.69 -26.43 0.09
N SER A 257 -13.97 -27.49 -0.63
CA SER A 257 -13.39 -28.78 -0.33
C SER A 257 -11.90 -28.73 -0.75
N ALA A 258 -11.03 -29.29 0.11
CA ALA A 258 -9.63 -29.53 -0.23
C ALA A 258 -9.48 -30.46 -1.47
N SER A 259 -10.59 -30.94 -2.02
CA SER A 259 -10.69 -31.77 -3.21
C SER A 259 -10.86 -30.99 -4.52
N VAL A 260 -10.91 -29.64 -4.50
CA VAL A 260 -10.89 -28.85 -5.73
C VAL A 260 -9.44 -28.55 -6.11
N PRO A 261 -8.88 -29.17 -7.15
CA PRO A 261 -7.51 -28.92 -7.58
C PRO A 261 -7.30 -27.45 -7.96
N GLY A 262 -6.19 -26.88 -7.56
CA GLY A 262 -5.79 -25.52 -7.93
C GLY A 262 -6.43 -24.40 -7.12
N ILE A 263 -7.19 -24.72 -6.07
CA ILE A 263 -7.83 -23.71 -5.20
C ILE A 263 -6.81 -22.88 -4.39
N GLU A 264 -5.62 -23.40 -4.18
CA GLU A 264 -4.47 -22.72 -3.57
C GLU A 264 -3.93 -21.57 -4.42
N TYR A 265 -4.14 -21.64 -5.75
CA TYR A 265 -3.68 -20.64 -6.69
C TYR A 265 -4.66 -19.47 -6.78
N GLN A 266 -4.19 -18.30 -6.37
CA GLN A 266 -5.00 -17.08 -6.32
C GLN A 266 -4.19 -15.89 -6.85
N TRP A 267 -4.86 -14.78 -7.15
CA TRP A 267 -4.19 -13.51 -7.15
C TRP A 267 -3.58 -13.28 -5.77
N ARG A 268 -2.29 -12.98 -5.74
CA ARG A 268 -1.56 -12.63 -4.52
C ARG A 268 -0.68 -11.43 -4.75
N SER A 269 -0.46 -10.66 -3.66
CA SER A 269 0.54 -9.62 -3.62
C SER A 269 1.42 -9.80 -2.39
N GLY A 270 2.66 -9.32 -2.50
CA GLY A 270 3.62 -9.34 -1.41
C GLY A 270 4.60 -8.19 -1.53
N VAL A 271 5.28 -7.90 -0.44
CA VAL A 271 6.30 -6.87 -0.36
C VAL A 271 7.52 -7.40 0.41
N GLY A 272 8.70 -6.99 0.00
CA GLY A 272 9.93 -7.36 0.68
C GLY A 272 10.97 -6.25 0.61
N VAL A 273 12.01 -6.38 1.42
CA VAL A 273 13.16 -5.46 1.45
C VAL A 273 14.42 -6.20 1.02
N THR A 274 15.22 -5.56 0.17
CA THR A 274 16.55 -6.05 -0.24
C THR A 274 17.61 -5.75 0.83
N ALA A 275 18.79 -6.32 0.69
CA ALA A 275 19.90 -6.11 1.64
C ALA A 275 20.37 -4.64 1.67
N ASP A 276 20.32 -3.93 0.55
CA ASP A 276 20.67 -2.52 0.42
C ASP A 276 19.51 -1.56 0.77
N GLY A 277 18.33 -2.12 1.07
CA GLY A 277 17.17 -1.40 1.58
C GLY A 277 16.17 -0.94 0.52
N ALA A 278 16.26 -1.40 -0.73
CA ALA A 278 15.19 -1.20 -1.70
C ALA A 278 13.92 -1.94 -1.27
N LEU A 279 12.76 -1.42 -1.66
CA LEU A 279 11.49 -2.09 -1.46
C LEU A 279 11.06 -2.77 -2.77
N VAL A 280 10.66 -4.03 -2.68
CA VAL A 280 10.17 -4.81 -3.82
C VAL A 280 8.72 -5.18 -3.57
N TYR A 281 7.86 -4.92 -4.55
CA TYR A 281 6.48 -5.39 -4.57
C TYR A 281 6.29 -6.41 -5.67
N VAL A 282 5.53 -7.45 -5.40
CA VAL A 282 5.17 -8.50 -6.38
C VAL A 282 3.66 -8.69 -6.36
N ALA A 283 3.04 -8.81 -7.54
CA ALA A 283 1.65 -9.23 -7.65
C ALA A 283 1.39 -9.98 -8.96
N GLY A 284 0.57 -11.01 -8.89
CA GLY A 284 0.18 -11.76 -10.09
C GLY A 284 -0.99 -12.71 -9.86
N PRO A 285 -1.61 -13.18 -10.95
CA PRO A 285 -2.64 -14.21 -10.91
C PRO A 285 -2.03 -15.59 -10.64
N SER A 286 -2.86 -16.51 -10.20
CA SER A 286 -2.53 -17.93 -10.09
C SER A 286 -1.24 -18.24 -9.32
N LEU A 287 -1.00 -17.53 -8.23
CA LEU A 287 0.14 -17.75 -7.34
C LEU A 287 -0.27 -18.55 -6.12
N ASP A 288 0.55 -19.52 -5.72
CA ASP A 288 0.57 -20.05 -4.37
C ASP A 288 1.54 -19.23 -3.46
N PRO A 289 1.54 -19.46 -2.14
CA PRO A 289 2.44 -18.73 -1.23
C PRO A 289 3.93 -18.97 -1.52
N LEU A 290 4.31 -20.19 -1.92
CA LEU A 290 5.69 -20.54 -2.24
C LEU A 290 6.17 -19.81 -3.49
N GLN A 291 5.36 -19.77 -4.53
CA GLN A 291 5.65 -19.05 -5.76
C GLN A 291 5.82 -17.54 -5.51
N LEU A 292 4.94 -16.94 -4.68
CA LEU A 292 5.09 -15.54 -4.28
C LEU A 292 6.41 -15.31 -3.51
N ALA A 293 6.77 -16.22 -2.60
CA ALA A 293 8.04 -16.15 -1.87
C ALA A 293 9.26 -16.30 -2.80
N GLN A 294 9.18 -17.21 -3.78
CA GLN A 294 10.26 -17.43 -4.77
C GLN A 294 10.45 -16.20 -5.66
N LEU A 295 9.36 -15.55 -6.09
CA LEU A 295 9.42 -14.30 -6.87
C LEU A 295 10.08 -13.17 -6.07
N LEU A 296 9.66 -12.97 -4.79
CA LEU A 296 10.29 -12.00 -3.90
C LEU A 296 11.77 -12.28 -3.70
N ALA A 297 12.15 -13.53 -3.40
CA ALA A 297 13.55 -13.92 -3.22
C ALA A 297 14.36 -13.74 -4.51
N ARG A 298 13.80 -14.08 -5.68
CA ARG A 298 14.44 -13.87 -7.00
C ARG A 298 14.68 -12.39 -7.26
N ALA A 299 13.80 -11.52 -6.82
CA ALA A 299 13.96 -10.07 -6.90
C ALA A 299 14.92 -9.48 -5.85
N GLY A 300 15.65 -10.32 -5.11
CA GLY A 300 16.71 -9.92 -4.18
C GLY A 300 16.25 -9.58 -2.76
N THR A 301 14.99 -9.85 -2.38
CA THR A 301 14.54 -9.55 -1.03
C THR A 301 15.19 -10.50 0.00
N VAL A 302 15.65 -9.93 1.11
CA VAL A 302 16.17 -10.69 2.25
C VAL A 302 15.08 -10.99 3.27
N ARG A 303 14.02 -10.21 3.31
CA ARG A 303 12.79 -10.43 4.08
C ARG A 303 11.60 -10.02 3.25
N GLY A 304 10.52 -10.80 3.32
CA GLY A 304 9.29 -10.53 2.56
C GLY A 304 8.05 -11.06 3.26
N MET A 305 6.91 -10.43 2.97
CA MET A 305 5.61 -10.77 3.53
C MET A 305 4.52 -10.73 2.46
N GLU A 306 3.45 -11.50 2.68
CA GLU A 306 2.22 -11.41 1.90
C GLU A 306 1.46 -10.14 2.27
N LEU A 307 0.80 -9.54 1.29
CA LEU A 307 -0.13 -8.42 1.50
C LEU A 307 -1.58 -8.90 1.36
N ASP A 308 -2.23 -8.71 0.21
CA ASP A 308 -3.62 -9.16 0.03
C ASP A 308 -3.75 -10.14 -1.14
N ILE A 309 -4.86 -10.86 -1.18
CA ILE A 309 -5.17 -11.88 -2.17
C ILE A 309 -6.51 -11.60 -2.84
N ASN A 310 -6.85 -12.40 -3.83
CA ASN A 310 -7.96 -12.37 -4.78
C ASN A 310 -7.86 -11.21 -5.81
N PRO A 311 -8.57 -11.28 -6.94
CA PRO A 311 -8.36 -10.34 -8.03
C PRO A 311 -8.72 -8.87 -7.72
N TYR A 312 -9.45 -8.60 -6.63
CA TYR A 312 -9.94 -7.24 -6.32
C TYR A 312 -8.99 -6.41 -5.43
N TRP A 313 -8.06 -7.04 -4.70
CA TRP A 313 -7.27 -6.32 -3.69
C TRP A 313 -5.82 -6.07 -4.07
N PRO A 314 -5.07 -7.02 -4.72
CA PRO A 314 -3.75 -6.75 -5.23
C PRO A 314 -3.79 -5.64 -6.27
N VAL A 315 -3.16 -4.53 -5.97
CA VAL A 315 -3.07 -3.36 -6.83
C VAL A 315 -1.77 -2.60 -6.59
N PHE A 316 -1.08 -2.31 -7.66
CA PHE A 316 0.08 -1.43 -7.68
C PHE A 316 -0.07 -0.46 -8.85
N ALA A 317 0.22 0.81 -8.60
CA ALA A 317 0.21 1.83 -9.64
C ALA A 317 1.40 2.77 -9.50
N THR A 318 1.97 3.16 -10.62
CA THR A 318 2.90 4.28 -10.76
C THR A 318 2.21 5.48 -11.37
N TYR A 319 2.77 6.68 -11.16
CA TYR A 319 2.22 7.94 -11.68
C TYR A 319 3.32 8.75 -12.36
N ALA A 320 3.09 9.14 -13.60
CA ALA A 320 4.01 9.90 -14.44
C ALA A 320 3.37 11.21 -14.91
N PRO A 321 3.06 12.17 -14.00
CA PRO A 321 2.52 13.46 -14.39
C PRO A 321 3.55 14.26 -15.19
N VAL A 322 3.07 15.06 -16.15
CA VAL A 322 3.93 16.05 -16.84
C VAL A 322 4.46 17.08 -15.84
N PRO A 323 5.58 17.76 -16.13
CA PRO A 323 6.14 18.79 -15.25
C PRO A 323 5.09 19.82 -14.81
N GLY A 324 5.01 20.09 -13.50
CA GLY A 324 4.04 20.99 -12.89
C GLY A 324 2.66 20.39 -12.60
N ALA A 325 2.36 19.18 -13.08
CA ALA A 325 1.14 18.47 -12.73
C ALA A 325 1.32 17.55 -11.51
N VAL A 326 0.20 17.17 -10.89
CA VAL A 326 0.14 16.22 -9.77
C VAL A 326 -0.22 14.81 -10.26
N ALA A 327 0.09 13.82 -9.45
CA ALA A 327 -0.39 12.45 -9.70
C ALA A 327 -1.92 12.42 -9.69
N ALA A 328 -2.48 11.71 -10.67
CA ALA A 328 -3.92 11.56 -10.87
C ALA A 328 -4.20 10.22 -11.58
N PRO A 329 -5.43 9.70 -11.54
CA PRO A 329 -5.79 8.48 -12.27
C PRO A 329 -5.39 8.49 -13.75
N ALA A 330 -5.51 9.64 -14.41
CA ALA A 330 -5.24 9.79 -15.84
C ALA A 330 -3.77 9.70 -16.24
N ASN A 331 -2.83 9.86 -15.29
CA ASN A 331 -1.39 9.75 -15.54
C ASN A 331 -0.76 8.57 -14.77
N GLY A 332 -1.59 7.64 -14.33
CA GLY A 332 -1.15 6.43 -13.65
C GLY A 332 -1.13 5.21 -14.57
N SER A 333 -0.26 4.26 -14.26
CA SER A 333 -0.14 2.96 -14.91
C SER A 333 -0.20 1.84 -13.88
N SER A 334 -0.83 0.71 -14.22
CA SER A 334 -0.85 -0.48 -13.38
C SER A 334 0.35 -1.37 -13.69
N LEU A 335 0.95 -1.98 -12.66
CA LEU A 335 2.04 -2.94 -12.81
C LEU A 335 1.66 -4.16 -13.66
N HIS A 336 0.46 -4.68 -13.46
CA HIS A 336 0.00 -5.87 -14.18
C HIS A 336 -1.24 -5.57 -15.02
N PRO A 337 -1.27 -5.95 -16.32
CA PRO A 337 -2.35 -5.57 -17.24
C PRO A 337 -3.69 -6.21 -16.89
N SER A 338 -3.70 -7.36 -16.20
CA SER A 338 -4.93 -8.06 -15.77
C SER A 338 -5.41 -7.66 -14.38
N SER A 339 -4.82 -6.64 -13.74
CA SER A 339 -5.31 -6.13 -12.46
C SER A 339 -6.73 -5.61 -12.61
N VAL A 340 -7.63 -6.04 -11.72
CA VAL A 340 -9.03 -5.55 -11.69
C VAL A 340 -9.08 -4.10 -11.23
N GLN A 341 -8.22 -3.75 -10.30
CA GLN A 341 -8.06 -2.39 -9.78
C GLN A 341 -6.90 -1.69 -10.48
N GLY A 342 -6.98 -0.36 -10.55
CA GLY A 342 -5.96 0.43 -11.24
C GLY A 342 -5.62 1.73 -10.50
N PRO A 343 -4.94 2.67 -11.17
CA PRO A 343 -4.45 3.90 -10.56
C PRO A 343 -5.53 4.76 -9.88
N ALA A 344 -6.79 4.68 -10.32
CA ALA A 344 -7.92 5.40 -9.73
C ALA A 344 -8.24 4.95 -8.29
N THR A 345 -7.86 3.73 -7.91
CA THR A 345 -8.15 3.13 -6.60
C THR A 345 -7.75 4.03 -5.44
N PHE A 346 -6.54 4.58 -5.47
CA PHE A 346 -5.98 5.39 -4.39
C PHE A 346 -6.58 6.80 -4.31
N PHE A 347 -7.32 7.21 -5.33
CA PHE A 347 -8.05 8.49 -5.39
C PHE A 347 -9.56 8.32 -5.13
N THR A 348 -9.99 7.15 -4.69
CA THR A 348 -11.39 6.83 -4.41
C THR A 348 -11.66 6.86 -2.92
N SER A 349 -12.54 7.75 -2.45
CA SER A 349 -12.86 7.92 -1.02
C SER A 349 -13.47 6.69 -0.35
N SER A 350 -14.10 5.80 -1.13
CA SER A 350 -14.70 4.57 -0.65
C SER A 350 -13.74 3.37 -0.62
N TRP A 351 -12.45 3.55 -0.96
CA TRP A 351 -11.51 2.45 -0.92
C TRP A 351 -11.43 1.83 0.49
N ALA A 352 -11.72 0.54 0.57
CA ALA A 352 -12.00 -0.13 1.85
C ALA A 352 -10.74 -0.58 2.60
N ARG A 353 -9.62 -0.79 1.87
CA ARG A 353 -8.38 -1.34 2.39
C ARG A 353 -7.37 -0.24 2.70
N ASP A 354 -6.49 -0.52 3.63
CA ASP A 354 -5.27 0.24 3.82
C ASP A 354 -4.34 0.08 2.60
N PHE A 355 -3.46 1.06 2.40
CA PHE A 355 -2.51 1.07 1.30
C PHE A 355 -1.26 1.89 1.67
N VAL A 356 -0.20 1.72 0.90
CA VAL A 356 1.05 2.45 1.07
C VAL A 356 1.28 3.35 -0.13
N THR A 357 1.66 4.60 0.12
CA THR A 357 2.13 5.53 -0.91
C THR A 357 3.65 5.64 -0.86
N MET A 358 4.28 5.73 -2.02
CA MET A 358 5.69 6.01 -2.21
C MET A 358 5.81 7.38 -2.87
N SER A 359 6.28 8.37 -2.11
CA SER A 359 6.37 9.77 -2.54
C SER A 359 7.81 10.18 -2.76
N ALA A 360 8.06 11.04 -3.73
CA ALA A 360 9.38 11.62 -3.98
C ALA A 360 9.92 12.32 -2.73
N ARG A 361 11.16 12.02 -2.33
CA ARG A 361 11.87 12.79 -1.32
C ARG A 361 12.19 14.18 -1.86
N ALA A 362 12.24 15.16 -0.96
CA ALA A 362 12.66 16.50 -1.36
C ALA A 362 14.11 16.46 -1.88
N VAL A 363 14.29 16.97 -3.10
CA VAL A 363 15.63 17.19 -3.67
C VAL A 363 16.17 18.47 -3.06
N PRO A 364 17.38 18.50 -2.50
CA PRO A 364 18.01 19.73 -2.07
C PRO A 364 18.08 20.73 -3.23
N ALA A 365 17.71 21.98 -2.97
CA ALA A 365 17.96 23.03 -3.96
C ALA A 365 19.47 23.09 -4.26
N PRO A 366 19.89 23.23 -5.54
CA PRO A 366 21.29 23.45 -5.85
C PRO A 366 21.77 24.68 -5.07
N THR A 367 22.85 24.52 -4.31
CA THR A 367 23.53 25.67 -3.70
C THR A 367 23.95 26.60 -4.81
N ALA A 368 23.45 27.85 -4.77
CA ALA A 368 23.93 28.89 -5.70
C ALA A 368 25.45 28.92 -5.61
N PRO A 369 26.17 28.96 -6.74
CA PRO A 369 27.61 29.17 -6.73
C PRO A 369 27.90 30.50 -6.03
N GLY A 370 28.69 30.44 -4.94
CA GLY A 370 29.14 31.60 -4.18
C GLY A 370 30.12 32.49 -4.99
#